data_9abe5ccf88a540c8c389c26f7b97d88f
#
_entry.id   9abe5ccf88a540c8c389c26f7b97d88f
#
_cell.length_a   1.000
_cell.length_b   1.000
_cell.length_c   1.000
_cell.angle_alpha   90.00
_cell.angle_beta   90.00
_cell.angle_gamma   90.00
#
_symmetry.space_group_name_H-M   'P 1'
#
loop_
_entity.id
_entity.type
_entity.pdbx_description
1 polymer ?
#
loop_
_entity_poly.entity_id
_entity_poly.type
_entity_poly.pdbx_seq_one_letter_code
_entity_poly.pdbx_strand_id
1 'polypeptide(L)'
;MLKSKSKIFLYIFTLAIFSIVGNTIFNPFAHSFSSDETSLFLSFVDEIKVQEKLIKKFLSENDYDKAQKHLSRISQLYSDEIRDELSERNERIANEITDTISVIDDKIIQKTAKDEITNSIDNLDAILEESVSVRLEAAALTNSTVHALHFAQLVNSLDSNYKHSFTIPNFLRSNETSKAMHDSANSQHKESLKINEPTVSNNKTISDFISYETAKGLISVIKVIYNSTVKQDVTETDSLELDKMDDALNRLGLVVDSKLPYTEIAKLIHGIIHPKIS
;
A
#
# COMPACT_ATOMS: atom_id res chain seq x y z
N MET A 1 64.29 -6.03 -39.35
CA MET A 1 63.88 -5.58 -38.03
C MET A 1 62.44 -5.01 -37.98
N LEU A 2 61.55 -5.35 -38.90
CA LEU A 2 60.15 -4.82 -38.96
C LEU A 2 59.07 -5.83 -38.56
N LYS A 3 59.41 -7.11 -38.37
CA LYS A 3 58.39 -8.15 -38.03
C LYS A 3 57.96 -8.21 -36.53
N SER A 4 58.73 -7.54 -35.63
CA SER A 4 58.39 -7.55 -34.19
C SER A 4 57.34 -6.50 -33.80
N LYS A 5 57.31 -5.35 -34.49
CA LYS A 5 56.34 -4.26 -34.13
C LYS A 5 54.88 -4.60 -34.50
N SER A 6 54.68 -5.40 -35.54
CA SER A 6 53.34 -5.82 -35.97
C SER A 6 52.64 -6.76 -34.98
N LYS A 7 53.41 -7.62 -34.30
CA LYS A 7 52.83 -8.54 -33.29
C LYS A 7 52.42 -7.83 -32.00
N ILE A 8 53.17 -6.79 -31.59
CA ILE A 8 52.84 -5.99 -30.42
C ILE A 8 51.60 -5.15 -30.68
N PHE A 9 51.43 -4.61 -31.88
CA PHE A 9 50.26 -3.84 -32.26
C PHE A 9 49.00 -4.72 -32.32
N LEU A 10 49.11 -5.94 -32.78
CA LEU A 10 48.00 -6.92 -32.80
C LEU A 10 47.60 -7.32 -31.39
N TYR A 11 48.53 -7.47 -30.44
CA TYR A 11 48.24 -7.81 -29.04
C TYR A 11 47.57 -6.66 -28.29
N ILE A 12 47.98 -5.43 -28.53
CA ILE A 12 47.37 -4.24 -27.94
C ILE A 12 45.93 -4.05 -28.48
N PHE A 13 45.73 -4.31 -29.77
CA PHE A 13 44.39 -4.19 -30.40
C PHE A 13 43.43 -5.26 -29.92
N THR A 14 43.90 -6.50 -29.71
CA THR A 14 43.07 -7.57 -29.13
C THR A 14 42.77 -7.32 -27.66
N LEU A 15 43.70 -6.78 -26.87
CA LEU A 15 43.43 -6.40 -25.47
C LEU A 15 42.45 -5.24 -25.36
N ALA A 16 42.50 -4.26 -26.28
CA ALA A 16 41.54 -3.14 -26.30
C ALA A 16 40.12 -3.59 -26.69
N ILE A 17 39.99 -4.54 -27.63
CA ILE A 17 38.68 -5.08 -28.00
C ILE A 17 38.10 -5.91 -26.85
N PHE A 18 38.92 -6.67 -26.11
CA PHE A 18 38.43 -7.43 -24.94
C PHE A 18 38.03 -6.51 -23.78
N SER A 19 38.66 -5.34 -23.63
CA SER A 19 38.25 -4.34 -22.63
C SER A 19 36.95 -3.61 -22.98
N ILE A 20 36.61 -3.51 -24.27
CA ILE A 20 35.36 -2.88 -24.73
C ILE A 20 34.19 -3.89 -24.67
N VAL A 21 34.47 -5.18 -24.93
CA VAL A 21 33.45 -6.25 -24.88
C VAL A 21 33.20 -6.71 -23.44
N GLY A 22 34.15 -6.54 -22.51
CA GLY A 22 34.01 -6.93 -21.10
C GLY A 22 33.21 -5.97 -20.23
N ASN A 23 32.86 -4.77 -20.71
CA ASN A 23 32.06 -3.78 -19.96
C ASN A 23 30.61 -3.64 -20.43
N THR A 24 30.20 -4.38 -21.43
CA THR A 24 28.78 -4.69 -21.57
C THR A 24 28.48 -5.86 -20.63
N ILE A 25 28.54 -5.63 -19.33
CA ILE A 25 27.76 -6.42 -18.40
C ILE A 25 26.32 -6.20 -18.89
N PHE A 26 25.81 -7.23 -19.56
CA PHE A 26 24.40 -7.42 -19.72
C PHE A 26 23.78 -7.13 -18.36
N ASN A 27 23.18 -5.98 -18.21
CA ASN A 27 22.18 -5.72 -17.21
C ASN A 27 20.85 -6.08 -17.90
N PRO A 28 20.47 -7.36 -17.95
CA PRO A 28 19.34 -7.80 -18.77
C PRO A 28 18.00 -7.31 -18.26
N PHE A 29 17.95 -6.64 -17.12
CA PHE A 29 16.71 -6.26 -16.44
C PHE A 29 16.85 -4.96 -15.61
N ALA A 30 17.40 -3.91 -16.19
CA ALA A 30 17.11 -2.60 -15.65
C ALA A 30 15.81 -2.07 -16.28
N HIS A 31 14.67 -2.74 -16.03
CA HIS A 31 13.41 -2.05 -16.07
C HIS A 31 13.45 -1.05 -14.91
N SER A 32 13.73 0.21 -15.19
CA SER A 32 13.46 1.28 -14.24
C SER A 32 11.94 1.30 -14.04
N PHE A 33 11.51 1.15 -12.80
CA PHE A 33 10.11 1.27 -12.48
C PHE A 33 9.64 2.68 -12.83
N SER A 34 8.42 2.77 -13.37
CA SER A 34 7.72 4.04 -13.49
C SER A 34 7.49 4.63 -12.08
N SER A 35 7.28 5.93 -12.02
CA SER A 35 6.93 6.59 -10.74
C SER A 35 5.66 5.98 -10.12
N ASP A 36 4.71 5.53 -10.96
CA ASP A 36 3.49 4.87 -10.51
C ASP A 36 3.77 3.51 -9.85
N GLU A 37 4.56 2.64 -10.47
CA GLU A 37 4.93 1.33 -9.92
C GLU A 37 5.73 1.47 -8.62
N THR A 38 6.63 2.45 -8.57
CA THR A 38 7.41 2.77 -7.36
C THR A 38 6.47 3.20 -6.22
N SER A 39 5.56 4.14 -6.50
CA SER A 39 4.64 4.67 -5.49
C SER A 39 3.65 3.62 -4.99
N LEU A 40 3.17 2.75 -5.87
CA LEU A 40 2.30 1.61 -5.50
C LEU A 40 3.02 0.64 -4.56
N PHE A 41 4.28 0.32 -4.85
CA PHE A 41 5.04 -0.58 -3.99
C PHE A 41 5.34 0.04 -2.62
N LEU A 42 5.69 1.33 -2.55
CA LEU A 42 5.88 2.02 -1.28
C LEU A 42 4.58 2.05 -0.47
N SER A 43 3.44 2.30 -1.13
CA SER A 43 2.12 2.28 -0.47
C SER A 43 1.77 0.90 0.07
N PHE A 44 2.06 -0.16 -0.71
CA PHE A 44 1.90 -1.54 -0.27
C PHE A 44 2.71 -1.84 1.00
N VAL A 45 3.99 -1.44 1.04
CA VAL A 45 4.85 -1.64 2.22
C VAL A 45 4.28 -0.89 3.43
N ASP A 46 3.89 0.37 3.27
CA ASP A 46 3.31 1.15 4.36
C ASP A 46 1.98 0.61 4.86
N GLU A 47 1.13 0.07 3.97
CA GLU A 47 -0.11 -0.59 4.37
C GLU A 47 0.16 -1.84 5.20
N ILE A 48 1.15 -2.66 4.85
CA ILE A 48 1.56 -3.80 5.68
C ILE A 48 2.04 -3.31 7.05
N LYS A 49 2.88 -2.29 7.11
CA LYS A 49 3.36 -1.70 8.38
C LYS A 49 2.22 -1.16 9.26
N VAL A 50 1.14 -0.67 8.66
CA VAL A 50 -0.09 -0.33 9.41
C VAL A 50 -0.71 -1.58 10.02
N GLN A 51 -0.84 -2.68 9.26
CA GLN A 51 -1.39 -3.93 9.78
C GLN A 51 -0.51 -4.51 10.91
N GLU A 52 0.81 -4.48 10.77
CA GLU A 52 1.75 -4.92 11.80
C GLU A 52 1.56 -4.18 13.13
N LYS A 53 1.41 -2.85 13.08
CA LYS A 53 1.11 -2.02 14.26
C LYS A 53 -0.22 -2.40 14.90
N LEU A 54 -1.24 -2.70 14.08
CA LEU A 54 -2.55 -3.13 14.55
C LEU A 54 -2.51 -4.53 15.16
N ILE A 55 -1.75 -5.47 14.58
CA ILE A 55 -1.52 -6.79 15.16
C ILE A 55 -0.89 -6.63 16.56
N LYS A 56 0.22 -5.88 16.67
CA LYS A 56 0.89 -5.63 17.97
C LYS A 56 -0.05 -4.99 18.99
N LYS A 57 -0.88 -4.02 18.56
CA LYS A 57 -1.91 -3.40 19.42
C LYS A 57 -2.88 -4.45 19.97
N PHE A 58 -3.48 -5.28 19.10
CA PHE A 58 -4.48 -6.26 19.53
C PHE A 58 -3.87 -7.41 20.34
N LEU A 59 -2.64 -7.80 20.08
CA LEU A 59 -1.90 -8.72 20.93
C LEU A 59 -1.71 -8.13 22.33
N SER A 60 -1.40 -6.83 22.46
CA SER A 60 -1.27 -6.17 23.77
C SER A 60 -2.59 -6.19 24.55
N GLU A 61 -3.72 -6.10 23.85
CA GLU A 61 -5.10 -6.18 24.38
C GLU A 61 -5.57 -7.63 24.62
N ASN A 62 -4.76 -8.66 24.32
CA ASN A 62 -5.12 -10.10 24.32
C ASN A 62 -6.22 -10.46 23.30
N ASP A 63 -6.47 -9.64 22.28
CA ASP A 63 -7.44 -9.87 21.23
C ASP A 63 -6.79 -10.57 20.02
N TYR A 64 -6.53 -11.87 20.18
CA TYR A 64 -5.90 -12.68 19.12
C TYR A 64 -6.78 -12.79 17.87
N ASP A 65 -8.10 -12.73 18.01
CA ASP A 65 -9.01 -12.82 16.86
C ASP A 65 -8.90 -11.59 15.95
N LYS A 66 -8.75 -10.39 16.53
CA LYS A 66 -8.50 -9.19 15.74
C LYS A 66 -7.07 -9.17 15.18
N ALA A 67 -6.09 -9.60 15.96
CA ALA A 67 -4.71 -9.75 15.46
C ALA A 67 -4.68 -10.67 14.23
N GLN A 68 -5.37 -11.80 14.26
CA GLN A 68 -5.50 -12.75 13.16
C GLN A 68 -6.14 -12.13 11.91
N LYS A 69 -7.19 -11.33 12.09
CA LYS A 69 -7.85 -10.64 10.97
C LYS A 69 -6.93 -9.62 10.29
N HIS A 70 -6.13 -8.89 11.06
CA HIS A 70 -5.13 -7.97 10.51
C HIS A 70 -4.00 -8.71 9.80
N LEU A 71 -3.58 -9.88 10.30
CA LEU A 71 -2.62 -10.73 9.59
C LEU A 71 -3.21 -11.26 8.26
N SER A 72 -4.47 -11.68 8.26
CA SER A 72 -5.17 -12.07 7.02
C SER A 72 -5.21 -10.91 6.00
N ARG A 73 -5.27 -9.66 6.48
CA ARG A 73 -5.17 -8.49 5.59
C ARG A 73 -3.77 -8.35 4.99
N ILE A 74 -2.70 -8.62 5.75
CA ILE A 74 -1.33 -8.68 5.20
C ILE A 74 -1.25 -9.72 4.09
N SER A 75 -1.78 -10.93 4.31
CA SER A 75 -1.80 -11.99 3.29
C SER A 75 -2.58 -11.60 2.03
N GLN A 76 -3.63 -10.78 2.16
CA GLN A 76 -4.37 -10.25 1.01
C GLN A 76 -3.61 -9.17 0.26
N LEU A 77 -2.88 -8.31 0.98
CA LEU A 77 -2.03 -7.27 0.39
C LEU A 77 -0.84 -7.90 -0.35
N TYR A 78 -0.21 -8.91 0.23
CA TYR A 78 0.87 -9.68 -0.39
C TYR A 78 0.29 -10.70 -1.37
N SER A 79 -0.32 -10.21 -2.46
CA SER A 79 -0.92 -11.00 -3.51
C SER A 79 0.11 -11.82 -4.29
N ASP A 80 -0.36 -12.83 -5.02
CA ASP A 80 0.49 -13.63 -5.90
C ASP A 80 1.24 -12.76 -6.91
N GLU A 81 0.61 -11.70 -7.43
CA GLU A 81 1.22 -10.77 -8.37
C GLU A 81 2.42 -10.03 -7.77
N ILE A 82 2.28 -9.49 -6.55
CA ILE A 82 3.39 -8.81 -5.85
C ILE A 82 4.50 -9.81 -5.49
N ARG A 83 4.12 -11.02 -5.05
CA ARG A 83 5.08 -12.07 -4.74
C ARG A 83 5.90 -12.48 -5.96
N ASP A 84 5.23 -12.71 -7.09
CA ASP A 84 5.88 -13.15 -8.32
C ASP A 84 6.82 -12.06 -8.85
N GLU A 85 6.39 -10.80 -8.82
CA GLU A 85 7.21 -9.64 -9.21
C GLU A 85 8.45 -9.49 -8.30
N LEU A 86 8.30 -9.66 -6.99
CA LEU A 86 9.44 -9.68 -6.06
C LEU A 86 10.35 -10.88 -6.31
N SER A 87 9.79 -12.06 -6.60
CA SER A 87 10.55 -13.27 -6.87
C SER A 87 11.42 -13.14 -8.13
N GLU A 88 10.94 -12.49 -9.18
CA GLU A 88 11.73 -12.19 -10.38
C GLU A 88 12.98 -11.33 -10.06
N ARG A 89 12.90 -10.50 -9.04
CA ARG A 89 14.00 -9.64 -8.60
C ARG A 89 14.88 -10.29 -7.54
N ASN A 90 14.25 -10.91 -6.56
CA ASN A 90 14.93 -11.56 -5.45
C ASN A 90 14.04 -12.63 -4.83
N GLU A 91 14.17 -13.86 -5.33
CA GLU A 91 13.41 -15.02 -4.86
C GLU A 91 13.54 -15.26 -3.35
N ARG A 92 14.74 -14.98 -2.76
CA ARG A 92 14.95 -15.12 -1.33
C ARG A 92 14.00 -14.21 -0.52
N ILE A 93 13.92 -12.92 -0.89
CA ILE A 93 13.06 -11.96 -0.19
C ILE A 93 11.58 -12.34 -0.32
N ALA A 94 11.14 -12.74 -1.53
CA ALA A 94 9.76 -13.15 -1.74
C ALA A 94 9.39 -14.37 -0.88
N ASN A 95 10.29 -15.36 -0.78
CA ASN A 95 10.09 -16.53 0.07
C ASN A 95 10.12 -16.17 1.56
N GLU A 96 11.07 -15.34 2.00
CA GLU A 96 11.19 -14.92 3.40
C GLU A 96 9.95 -14.17 3.88
N ILE A 97 9.33 -13.31 3.06
CA ILE A 97 8.06 -12.66 3.39
C ILE A 97 6.96 -13.71 3.57
N THR A 98 6.81 -14.63 2.62
CA THR A 98 5.81 -15.70 2.67
C THR A 98 5.96 -16.56 3.94
N ASP A 99 7.18 -17.02 4.20
CA ASP A 99 7.48 -17.89 5.34
C ASP A 99 7.25 -17.16 6.66
N THR A 100 7.64 -15.88 6.75
CA THR A 100 7.47 -15.08 7.96
C THR A 100 5.98 -14.82 8.25
N ILE A 101 5.16 -14.53 7.24
CA ILE A 101 3.70 -14.39 7.40
C ILE A 101 3.12 -15.70 7.94
N SER A 102 3.53 -16.86 7.39
CA SER A 102 3.09 -18.17 7.87
C SER A 102 3.49 -18.44 9.31
N VAL A 103 4.71 -18.09 9.69
CA VAL A 103 5.20 -18.24 11.08
C VAL A 103 4.39 -17.35 12.05
N ILE A 104 4.05 -16.12 11.66
CA ILE A 104 3.21 -15.23 12.47
C ILE A 104 1.81 -15.83 12.64
N ASP A 105 1.24 -16.39 11.55
CA ASP A 105 -0.08 -17.04 11.55
C ASP A 105 -0.14 -18.19 12.57
N ASP A 106 0.81 -19.12 12.46
CA ASP A 106 0.92 -20.26 13.36
C ASP A 106 1.04 -19.81 14.83
N LYS A 107 1.87 -18.82 15.11
CA LYS A 107 2.08 -18.31 16.46
C LYS A 107 0.83 -17.63 17.04
N ILE A 108 0.08 -16.86 16.24
CA ILE A 108 -1.17 -16.23 16.67
C ILE A 108 -2.21 -17.31 16.97
N ILE A 109 -2.38 -18.31 16.09
CA ILE A 109 -3.32 -19.43 16.27
C ILE A 109 -2.99 -20.22 17.55
N GLN A 110 -1.71 -20.52 17.76
CA GLN A 110 -1.23 -21.25 18.95
C GLN A 110 -1.22 -20.39 20.21
N LYS A 111 -1.45 -19.08 20.09
CA LYS A 111 -1.38 -18.10 21.19
C LYS A 111 -0.06 -18.18 21.94
N THR A 112 1.05 -18.27 21.22
CA THR A 112 2.40 -18.28 21.80
C THR A 112 2.68 -16.98 22.57
N ALA A 113 3.83 -16.89 23.23
CA ALA A 113 4.21 -15.68 23.97
C ALA A 113 4.19 -14.45 23.04
N LYS A 114 3.58 -13.34 23.49
CA LYS A 114 3.42 -12.12 22.68
C LYS A 114 4.74 -11.58 22.14
N ASP A 115 5.80 -11.68 22.93
CA ASP A 115 7.12 -11.24 22.53
C ASP A 115 7.65 -12.06 21.33
N GLU A 116 7.35 -13.36 21.27
CA GLU A 116 7.74 -14.20 20.15
C GLU A 116 6.99 -13.84 18.86
N ILE A 117 5.69 -13.49 18.98
CA ILE A 117 4.90 -13.02 17.83
C ILE A 117 5.44 -11.65 17.40
N THR A 118 5.67 -10.74 18.35
CA THR A 118 6.21 -9.40 18.08
C THR A 118 7.56 -9.47 17.36
N ASN A 119 8.47 -10.33 17.82
CA ASN A 119 9.77 -10.53 17.16
C ASN A 119 9.62 -11.03 15.70
N SER A 120 8.63 -11.87 15.43
CA SER A 120 8.36 -12.31 14.06
C SER A 120 7.80 -11.17 13.20
N ILE A 121 7.00 -10.28 13.77
CA ILE A 121 6.50 -9.08 13.07
C ILE A 121 7.66 -8.09 12.82
N ASP A 122 8.56 -7.89 13.78
CA ASP A 122 9.74 -7.06 13.60
C ASP A 122 10.67 -7.62 12.50
N ASN A 123 10.76 -8.95 12.39
CA ASN A 123 11.48 -9.59 11.29
C ASN A 123 10.80 -9.33 9.94
N LEU A 124 9.46 -9.38 9.86
CA LEU A 124 8.73 -9.04 8.63
C LEU A 124 9.00 -7.60 8.21
N ASP A 125 8.94 -6.64 9.15
CA ASP A 125 9.24 -5.23 8.88
C ASP A 125 10.66 -5.05 8.30
N ALA A 126 11.66 -5.73 8.87
CA ALA A 126 13.04 -5.68 8.37
C ALA A 126 13.16 -6.26 6.94
N ILE A 127 12.48 -7.37 6.62
CA ILE A 127 12.48 -7.95 5.28
C ILE A 127 11.78 -7.00 4.28
N LEU A 128 10.69 -6.35 4.68
CA LEU A 128 10.01 -5.35 3.85
C LEU A 128 10.90 -4.14 3.55
N GLU A 129 11.68 -3.66 4.52
CA GLU A 129 12.66 -2.59 4.28
C GLU A 129 13.78 -3.02 3.35
N GLU A 130 14.28 -4.25 3.48
CA GLU A 130 15.22 -4.82 2.52
C GLU A 130 14.60 -4.90 1.13
N SER A 131 13.33 -5.31 1.00
CA SER A 131 12.62 -5.40 -0.28
C SER A 131 12.56 -4.05 -1.00
N VAL A 132 12.32 -2.95 -0.27
CA VAL A 132 12.37 -1.59 -0.81
C VAL A 132 13.76 -1.28 -1.39
N SER A 133 14.82 -1.58 -0.64
CA SER A 133 16.20 -1.29 -1.06
C SER A 133 16.67 -2.12 -2.26
N VAL A 134 16.14 -3.33 -2.41
CA VAL A 134 16.48 -4.24 -3.54
C VAL A 134 15.65 -3.91 -4.78
N ARG A 135 14.38 -3.52 -4.58
CA ARG A 135 13.47 -3.25 -5.69
C ARG A 135 13.64 -1.85 -6.27
N LEU A 136 13.87 -0.85 -5.44
CA LEU A 136 13.84 0.55 -5.83
C LEU A 136 15.23 1.17 -5.91
N GLU A 137 15.46 1.95 -6.97
CA GLU A 137 16.67 2.75 -7.09
C GLU A 137 16.64 3.91 -6.09
N ALA A 138 17.80 4.28 -5.53
CA ALA A 138 17.92 5.40 -4.61
C ALA A 138 17.38 6.73 -5.19
N ALA A 139 17.53 6.94 -6.50
CA ALA A 139 16.99 8.10 -7.19
C ALA A 139 15.46 8.17 -7.20
N ALA A 140 14.79 7.01 -7.24
CA ALA A 140 13.33 6.95 -7.17
C ALA A 140 12.81 7.35 -5.77
N LEU A 141 13.55 6.98 -4.72
CA LEU A 141 13.21 7.30 -3.33
C LEU A 141 13.35 8.80 -2.98
N THR A 142 13.98 9.58 -3.83
CA THR A 142 14.15 11.05 -3.66
C THR A 142 13.39 11.86 -4.70
N ASN A 143 12.55 11.20 -5.50
CA ASN A 143 11.80 11.84 -6.58
C ASN A 143 10.48 12.43 -6.04
N SER A 144 10.28 13.74 -6.20
CA SER A 144 9.07 14.44 -5.74
C SER A 144 7.78 13.90 -6.36
N THR A 145 7.82 13.48 -7.63
CA THR A 145 6.66 12.84 -8.27
C THR A 145 6.31 11.52 -7.60
N VAL A 146 7.31 10.70 -7.24
CA VAL A 146 7.09 9.46 -6.48
C VAL A 146 6.48 9.77 -5.12
N HIS A 147 6.99 10.79 -4.42
CA HIS A 147 6.45 11.19 -3.11
C HIS A 147 4.98 11.63 -3.21
N ALA A 148 4.64 12.46 -4.20
CA ALA A 148 3.26 12.92 -4.41
C ALA A 148 2.31 11.76 -4.75
N LEU A 149 2.73 10.85 -5.65
CA LEU A 149 1.95 9.67 -6.02
C LEU A 149 1.79 8.70 -4.84
N HIS A 150 2.86 8.46 -4.07
CA HIS A 150 2.83 7.62 -2.87
C HIS A 150 1.83 8.18 -1.84
N PHE A 151 1.89 9.46 -1.56
CA PHE A 151 0.92 10.14 -0.70
C PHE A 151 -0.51 9.98 -1.23
N ALA A 152 -0.73 10.20 -2.54
CA ALA A 152 -2.04 10.05 -3.17
C ALA A 152 -2.58 8.61 -3.05
N GLN A 153 -1.74 7.59 -3.24
CA GLN A 153 -2.13 6.18 -3.08
C GLN A 153 -2.57 5.86 -1.65
N LEU A 154 -1.83 6.34 -0.63
CA LEU A 154 -2.22 6.15 0.77
C LEU A 154 -3.53 6.86 1.11
N VAL A 155 -3.79 8.06 0.56
CA VAL A 155 -5.06 8.77 0.69
C VAL A 155 -6.21 7.98 0.04
N ASN A 156 -5.99 7.40 -1.15
CA ASN A 156 -6.96 6.54 -1.82
C ASN A 156 -7.25 5.27 -1.01
N SER A 157 -6.22 4.66 -0.43
CA SER A 157 -6.38 3.51 0.44
C SER A 157 -7.18 3.84 1.69
N LEU A 158 -6.93 5.01 2.31
CA LEU A 158 -7.72 5.50 3.44
C LEU A 158 -9.19 5.69 3.04
N ASP A 159 -9.46 6.36 1.91
CA ASP A 159 -10.81 6.59 1.40
C ASP A 159 -11.57 5.27 1.21
N SER A 160 -10.93 4.32 0.53
CA SER A 160 -11.48 2.99 0.29
C SER A 160 -11.79 2.25 1.59
N ASN A 161 -10.85 2.19 2.52
CA ASN A 161 -11.02 1.49 3.80
C ASN A 161 -12.11 2.16 4.65
N TYR A 162 -12.15 3.50 4.71
CA TYR A 162 -13.20 4.18 5.46
C TYR A 162 -14.58 4.00 4.82
N LYS A 163 -14.69 4.03 3.50
CA LYS A 163 -15.93 3.72 2.77
C LYS A 163 -16.42 2.31 3.10
N HIS A 164 -15.55 1.31 3.08
CA HIS A 164 -15.88 -0.08 3.41
C HIS A 164 -16.33 -0.25 4.87
N SER A 165 -15.79 0.56 5.79
CA SER A 165 -16.14 0.49 7.22
C SER A 165 -17.63 0.65 7.50
N PHE A 166 -18.37 1.36 6.63
CA PHE A 166 -19.79 1.65 6.75
C PHE A 166 -20.65 1.00 5.65
N THR A 167 -20.04 0.15 4.81
CA THR A 167 -20.76 -0.52 3.73
C THR A 167 -21.51 -1.74 4.27
N ILE A 168 -22.81 -1.81 4.08
CA ILE A 168 -23.60 -2.99 4.43
C ILE A 168 -23.32 -4.08 3.37
N PRO A 169 -22.81 -5.27 3.78
CA PRO A 169 -22.61 -6.36 2.84
C PRO A 169 -23.91 -6.74 2.12
N ASN A 170 -23.83 -6.95 0.81
CA ASN A 170 -25.00 -7.23 -0.04
C ASN A 170 -25.84 -8.43 0.43
N PHE A 171 -25.25 -9.41 1.13
CA PHE A 171 -25.99 -10.57 1.65
C PHE A 171 -26.94 -10.22 2.80
N LEU A 172 -26.68 -9.16 3.57
CA LEU A 172 -27.60 -8.69 4.61
C LEU A 172 -28.80 -7.95 4.01
N ARG A 173 -28.63 -7.38 2.81
CA ARG A 173 -29.69 -6.67 2.10
C ARG A 173 -30.75 -7.60 1.49
N SER A 174 -30.40 -8.85 1.15
CA SER A 174 -31.34 -9.83 0.59
C SER A 174 -32.41 -10.28 1.60
N ASN A 175 -32.14 -10.16 2.90
CA ASN A 175 -33.09 -10.55 3.95
C ASN A 175 -34.11 -9.45 4.30
N GLU A 176 -33.82 -8.17 4.01
CA GLU A 176 -34.78 -7.09 4.26
C GLU A 176 -35.77 -6.89 3.10
N THR A 177 -35.33 -7.17 1.85
CA THR A 177 -36.18 -7.08 0.67
C THR A 177 -37.17 -8.23 0.54
N SER A 178 -36.95 -9.38 1.19
CA SER A 178 -37.88 -10.52 1.14
C SER A 178 -39.18 -10.27 1.91
N LYS A 179 -39.28 -9.25 2.76
CA LYS A 179 -40.47 -8.90 3.53
C LYS A 179 -41.40 -7.90 2.85
N ALA A 180 -40.92 -7.23 1.76
CA ALA A 180 -41.69 -6.18 1.08
C ALA A 180 -42.28 -6.59 -0.28
N MET A 181 -42.06 -7.82 -0.76
CA MET A 181 -42.55 -8.30 -2.04
C MET A 181 -43.65 -9.36 -1.90
N HIS A 182 -44.77 -9.02 -1.25
CA HIS A 182 -45.96 -9.83 -1.38
C HIS A 182 -47.17 -9.09 -1.98
N ASP A 183 -46.98 -7.86 -2.49
CA ASP A 183 -48.03 -7.17 -3.22
C ASP A 183 -47.41 -6.41 -4.41
N SER A 184 -47.58 -6.96 -5.57
CA SER A 184 -47.83 -6.35 -6.89
C SER A 184 -47.17 -7.12 -8.04
N ALA A 185 -47.94 -8.03 -8.60
CA ALA A 185 -47.70 -8.53 -9.95
C ALA A 185 -48.15 -7.46 -10.97
N ASN A 186 -47.27 -7.09 -11.86
CA ASN A 186 -47.46 -6.74 -13.25
C ASN A 186 -46.69 -5.48 -13.69
N SER A 187 -45.61 -5.66 -14.40
CA SER A 187 -45.23 -4.82 -15.60
C SER A 187 -43.87 -5.26 -16.14
N GLN A 188 -43.88 -5.73 -17.37
CA GLN A 188 -42.69 -5.97 -18.20
C GLN A 188 -42.03 -4.64 -18.56
N HIS A 189 -40.67 -4.47 -18.42
CA HIS A 189 -39.78 -4.18 -19.53
C HIS A 189 -38.36 -3.75 -19.10
N LYS A 190 -37.37 -4.28 -19.86
CA LYS A 190 -35.98 -3.83 -20.08
C LYS A 190 -35.08 -3.67 -18.85
N GLU A 191 -34.38 -4.72 -18.56
CA GLU A 191 -33.21 -4.76 -17.70
C GLU A 191 -31.97 -4.24 -18.43
N SER A 192 -31.58 -3.01 -18.14
CA SER A 192 -30.19 -2.59 -18.28
C SER A 192 -29.47 -3.02 -17.01
N LEU A 193 -28.44 -3.85 -17.12
CA LEU A 193 -27.55 -4.22 -16.03
C LEU A 193 -26.93 -2.97 -15.40
N LYS A 194 -27.60 -2.38 -14.42
CA LYS A 194 -26.97 -1.43 -13.49
C LYS A 194 -26.14 -2.26 -12.52
N ILE A 195 -24.82 -2.15 -12.67
CA ILE A 195 -23.88 -2.52 -11.61
C ILE A 195 -24.28 -1.70 -10.39
N ASN A 196 -24.90 -2.35 -9.40
CA ASN A 196 -25.32 -1.70 -8.17
C ASN A 196 -24.07 -1.33 -7.38
N GLU A 197 -23.67 -0.06 -7.39
CA GLU A 197 -22.67 0.44 -6.45
C GLU A 197 -23.12 0.12 -5.01
N PRO A 198 -22.19 -0.32 -4.14
CA PRO A 198 -22.51 -0.59 -2.75
C PRO A 198 -23.04 0.68 -2.08
N THR A 199 -24.24 0.59 -1.49
CA THR A 199 -24.85 1.74 -0.80
C THR A 199 -24.11 1.97 0.51
N VAL A 200 -23.46 3.13 0.65
CA VAL A 200 -22.82 3.54 1.91
C VAL A 200 -23.91 3.93 2.90
N SER A 201 -23.92 3.25 4.05
CA SER A 201 -24.84 3.57 5.13
C SER A 201 -24.51 4.92 5.77
N ASN A 202 -25.51 5.79 5.95
CA ASN A 202 -25.38 7.01 6.75
C ASN A 202 -25.40 6.74 8.27
N ASN A 203 -25.54 5.48 8.69
CA ASN A 203 -25.48 5.09 10.09
C ASN A 203 -24.04 5.17 10.62
N LYS A 204 -23.89 5.66 11.85
CA LYS A 204 -22.60 5.73 12.57
C LYS A 204 -22.07 4.34 13.01
N THR A 205 -22.73 3.27 12.63
CA THR A 205 -22.36 1.89 13.03
C THR A 205 -21.30 1.37 12.07
N ILE A 206 -20.14 1.02 12.60
CA ILE A 206 -19.08 0.37 11.85
C ILE A 206 -19.51 -1.06 11.53
N SER A 207 -19.60 -1.38 10.24
CA SER A 207 -19.94 -2.72 9.74
C SER A 207 -18.70 -3.58 9.51
N ASP A 208 -17.58 -2.95 9.15
CA ASP A 208 -16.26 -3.59 9.00
C ASP A 208 -15.23 -2.90 9.90
N PHE A 209 -14.95 -3.56 11.02
CA PHE A 209 -14.00 -3.08 12.00
C PHE A 209 -12.57 -3.06 11.48
N ILE A 210 -12.17 -4.05 10.67
CA ILE A 210 -10.79 -4.15 10.13
C ILE A 210 -10.50 -2.97 9.20
N SER A 211 -11.40 -2.69 8.27
CA SER A 211 -11.29 -1.53 7.39
C SER A 211 -11.27 -0.20 8.17
N TYR A 212 -12.06 -0.09 9.25
CA TYR A 212 -12.05 1.10 10.09
C TYR A 212 -10.70 1.32 10.81
N GLU A 213 -10.16 0.30 11.47
CA GLU A 213 -8.88 0.40 12.16
C GLU A 213 -7.73 0.64 11.15
N THR A 214 -7.80 0.02 9.96
CA THR A 214 -6.86 0.28 8.88
C THR A 214 -6.90 1.75 8.43
N ALA A 215 -8.08 2.31 8.16
CA ALA A 215 -8.24 3.71 7.83
C ALA A 215 -7.66 4.62 8.91
N LYS A 216 -7.92 4.31 10.18
CA LYS A 216 -7.37 5.04 11.33
C LYS A 216 -5.84 4.96 11.39
N GLY A 217 -5.26 3.79 11.12
CA GLY A 217 -3.81 3.60 11.07
C GLY A 217 -3.16 4.40 9.94
N LEU A 218 -3.79 4.42 8.76
CA LEU A 218 -3.29 5.13 7.58
C LEU A 218 -3.17 6.65 7.79
N ILE A 219 -4.03 7.27 8.59
CA ILE A 219 -3.93 8.72 8.87
C ILE A 219 -2.57 9.11 9.43
N SER A 220 -2.03 8.30 10.34
CA SER A 220 -0.71 8.61 10.91
C SER A 220 0.41 8.49 9.88
N VAL A 221 0.36 7.48 9.01
CA VAL A 221 1.34 7.29 7.94
C VAL A 221 1.23 8.42 6.92
N ILE A 222 0.03 8.75 6.47
CA ILE A 222 -0.23 9.86 5.54
C ILE A 222 0.34 11.18 6.07
N LYS A 223 0.14 11.49 7.36
CA LYS A 223 0.70 12.70 7.98
C LYS A 223 2.23 12.67 8.03
N VAL A 224 2.84 11.52 8.30
CA VAL A 224 4.30 11.37 8.29
C VAL A 224 4.85 11.60 6.89
N ILE A 225 4.32 10.92 5.87
CA ILE A 225 4.75 11.07 4.48
C ILE A 225 4.56 12.51 4.01
N TYR A 226 3.41 13.12 4.27
CA TYR A 226 3.19 14.52 3.93
C TYR A 226 4.25 15.45 4.53
N ASN A 227 4.54 15.35 5.81
CA ASN A 227 5.48 16.24 6.49
C ASN A 227 6.95 15.97 6.13
N SER A 228 7.33 14.70 5.90
CA SER A 228 8.72 14.32 5.65
C SER A 228 9.13 14.43 4.19
N THR A 229 8.18 14.39 3.26
CA THR A 229 8.46 14.36 1.82
C THR A 229 7.69 15.44 1.05
N VAL A 230 6.37 15.34 0.94
CA VAL A 230 5.56 16.20 0.08
C VAL A 230 5.71 17.68 0.44
N LYS A 231 5.63 18.02 1.74
CA LYS A 231 5.74 19.39 2.22
C LYS A 231 7.13 20.00 1.99
N GLN A 232 8.17 19.19 1.97
CA GLN A 232 9.55 19.64 1.76
C GLN A 232 9.86 19.92 0.29
N ASP A 233 9.14 19.29 -0.62
CA ASP A 233 9.31 19.45 -2.07
C ASP A 233 8.61 20.70 -2.62
N VAL A 234 7.76 21.37 -1.79
CA VAL A 234 7.00 22.56 -2.20
C VAL A 234 7.80 23.82 -1.93
N THR A 235 7.80 24.75 -2.89
CA THR A 235 8.48 26.03 -2.76
C THR A 235 7.73 27.02 -1.85
N GLU A 236 8.45 27.98 -1.24
CA GLU A 236 7.88 28.98 -0.30
C GLU A 236 6.69 29.78 -0.84
N THR A 237 6.49 29.82 -2.16
CA THR A 237 5.39 30.58 -2.81
C THR A 237 4.00 30.00 -2.51
N ASP A 238 3.92 28.73 -2.08
CA ASP A 238 2.66 28.00 -1.92
C ASP A 238 2.23 27.80 -0.46
N SER A 239 2.72 28.65 0.46
CA SER A 239 2.47 28.52 1.90
C SER A 239 0.97 28.43 2.26
N LEU A 240 0.11 29.18 1.56
CA LEU A 240 -1.34 29.14 1.78
C LEU A 240 -1.95 27.78 1.40
N GLU A 241 -1.41 27.12 0.39
CA GLU A 241 -1.89 25.81 -0.05
C GLU A 241 -1.43 24.72 0.92
N LEU A 242 -0.21 24.85 1.46
CA LEU A 242 0.29 23.98 2.53
C LEU A 242 -0.57 24.08 3.80
N ASP A 243 -0.94 25.30 4.22
CA ASP A 243 -1.81 25.50 5.39
C ASP A 243 -3.19 24.85 5.20
N LYS A 244 -3.75 24.94 4.00
CA LYS A 244 -5.02 24.26 3.68
C LYS A 244 -4.89 22.74 3.71
N MET A 245 -3.76 22.18 3.25
CA MET A 245 -3.48 20.75 3.29
C MET A 245 -3.30 20.28 4.74
N ASP A 246 -2.54 21.02 5.56
CA ASP A 246 -2.37 20.75 7.00
C ASP A 246 -3.73 20.72 7.72
N ASP A 247 -4.59 21.72 7.48
CA ASP A 247 -5.95 21.75 8.04
C ASP A 247 -6.78 20.55 7.58
N ALA A 248 -6.75 20.23 6.28
CA ALA A 248 -7.49 19.09 5.72
C ALA A 248 -7.05 17.76 6.34
N LEU A 249 -5.74 17.52 6.49
CA LEU A 249 -5.21 16.32 7.12
C LEU A 249 -5.54 16.22 8.62
N ASN A 250 -5.57 17.35 9.32
CA ASN A 250 -5.98 17.38 10.72
C ASN A 250 -7.48 17.08 10.86
N ARG A 251 -8.31 17.66 10.02
CA ARG A 251 -9.76 17.41 9.99
C ARG A 251 -10.06 15.96 9.58
N LEU A 252 -9.30 15.39 8.65
CA LEU A 252 -9.42 13.99 8.25
C LEU A 252 -9.28 13.06 9.47
N GLY A 253 -8.27 13.29 10.32
CA GLY A 253 -8.12 12.54 11.56
C GLY A 253 -9.33 12.67 12.50
N LEU A 254 -9.82 13.90 12.69
CA LEU A 254 -10.99 14.15 13.55
C LEU A 254 -12.26 13.47 13.01
N VAL A 255 -12.47 13.47 11.69
CA VAL A 255 -13.62 12.83 11.05
C VAL A 255 -13.59 11.32 11.29
N VAL A 256 -12.43 10.68 11.09
CA VAL A 256 -12.26 9.23 11.32
C VAL A 256 -12.44 8.88 12.80
N ASP A 257 -11.77 9.57 13.71
CA ASP A 257 -11.87 9.31 15.15
C ASP A 257 -13.29 9.51 15.69
N SER A 258 -14.01 10.50 15.17
CA SER A 258 -15.41 10.78 15.52
C SER A 258 -16.42 9.89 14.81
N LYS A 259 -15.98 8.98 13.93
CA LYS A 259 -16.82 8.08 13.14
C LYS A 259 -17.92 8.84 12.37
N LEU A 260 -17.54 9.97 11.75
CA LEU A 260 -18.48 10.75 10.97
C LEU A 260 -18.86 10.02 9.67
N PRO A 261 -20.01 10.35 9.04
CA PRO A 261 -20.41 9.74 7.78
C PRO A 261 -19.32 9.85 6.69
N TYR A 262 -19.24 8.86 5.81
CA TYR A 262 -18.29 8.83 4.70
C TYR A 262 -18.30 10.11 3.87
N THR A 263 -19.45 10.76 3.71
CA THR A 263 -19.58 12.03 2.98
C THR A 263 -18.66 13.14 3.52
N GLU A 264 -18.33 13.13 4.80
CA GLU A 264 -17.43 14.13 5.40
C GLU A 264 -15.97 13.87 5.01
N ILE A 265 -15.53 12.60 4.96
CA ILE A 265 -14.21 12.25 4.42
C ILE A 265 -14.14 12.54 2.94
N ALA A 266 -15.13 12.13 2.14
CA ALA A 266 -15.16 12.35 0.72
C ALA A 266 -15.03 13.84 0.36
N LYS A 267 -15.66 14.74 1.12
CA LYS A 267 -15.51 16.19 0.93
C LYS A 267 -14.06 16.68 1.16
N LEU A 268 -13.38 16.15 2.16
CA LEU A 268 -11.98 16.52 2.43
C LEU A 268 -11.04 15.97 1.36
N ILE A 269 -11.19 14.68 1.03
CA ILE A 269 -10.31 14.00 0.08
C ILE A 269 -10.52 14.56 -1.33
N HIS A 270 -11.74 14.51 -1.87
CA HIS A 270 -12.01 14.89 -3.26
C HIS A 270 -12.16 16.41 -3.44
N GLY A 271 -12.54 17.16 -2.39
CA GLY A 271 -12.71 18.60 -2.48
C GLY A 271 -11.45 19.43 -2.17
N ILE A 272 -10.52 18.87 -1.38
CA ILE A 272 -9.35 19.61 -0.93
C ILE A 272 -8.04 18.88 -1.25
N ILE A 273 -7.90 17.60 -0.87
CA ILE A 273 -6.61 16.89 -0.93
C ILE A 273 -6.26 16.52 -2.37
N HIS A 274 -7.11 15.79 -3.09
CA HIS A 274 -6.85 15.37 -4.48
C HIS A 274 -6.55 16.53 -5.43
N PRO A 275 -7.31 17.66 -5.46
CA PRO A 275 -7.02 18.78 -6.36
C PRO A 275 -5.66 19.46 -6.16
N LYS A 276 -4.95 19.14 -5.06
CA LYS A 276 -3.64 19.72 -4.74
C LYS A 276 -2.46 18.79 -5.02
N ILE A 277 -2.75 17.53 -5.37
CA ILE A 277 -1.75 16.51 -5.66
C ILE A 277 -1.70 16.21 -7.18
N SER A 278 -2.70 16.69 -7.92
CA SER A 278 -2.88 16.45 -9.37
C SER A 278 -1.93 17.27 -10.24
#